data_081c7fb8b97f579efd20598851a39db4
#
_entry.id   081c7fb8b97f579efd20598851a39db4
#
_cell.length_a   1.000
_cell.length_b   1.000
_cell.length_c   1.000
_cell.angle_alpha   90.00
_cell.angle_beta   90.00
_cell.angle_gamma   90.00
#
_symmetry.space_group_name_H-M   'P 1'
#
loop_
_entity.id
_entity.type
_entity.pdbx_description
1 polymer ?
#
loop_
_entity_poly.entity_id
_entity_poly.type
_entity_poly.pdbx_seq_one_letter_code
_entity_poly.pdbx_strand_id
1 'polypeptide(L)'
;MPQTNELFGRPASEEPAAVLQGTGILPYQQIRALVRDHEIWSELDMLPAQVQPASLDLRLGPVAYRVRASFLPGEGATVAEKIRQFAMHEIDLTRGAVLEKDCVYVVPLLERLQLSSRISAAANPKSSVGRLDIFTRLIVDRGRAFDEVPLGYQGMLYAEIAPRTFSVIVRQGSRLSQIRFRRGSAGSSAANLRRLQEQYGLVDDGNALLKGDSIAVTLDLSGSGGRNLVGWKAKKHAELVDVDARDVYDPLDFWDPITLRPGRGLVLDPADFYILATREAVVVPPDHAAEMLAYDIQVGEFRVHYAGFFDPGFGFDPAGGRGSRAVLEVRSRDVPFVLEHGQTVGWLRYERLAAAPDRLYGMPLGSHYQGQGLQLGRQFKPAPAF
;
A
#
# COMPACT_ATOMS: atom_id res chain seq x y z
N MET A 1 53.93 18.74 32.78
CA MET A 1 53.47 18.33 31.43
C MET A 1 52.10 17.72 31.57
N PRO A 2 51.02 18.36 31.15
CA PRO A 2 49.70 17.75 31.17
C PRO A 2 49.41 17.10 29.81
N GLN A 3 48.92 15.87 29.91
CA GLN A 3 48.43 15.10 28.75
C GLN A 3 47.14 15.72 28.23
N THR A 4 47.11 16.05 26.95
CA THR A 4 45.94 16.49 26.23
C THR A 4 45.07 15.30 25.84
N ASN A 5 43.84 15.29 26.38
CA ASN A 5 42.74 14.38 25.96
C ASN A 5 42.30 14.71 24.54
N GLU A 6 42.56 13.81 23.58
CA GLU A 6 41.88 13.79 22.29
C GLU A 6 40.56 13.03 22.44
N LEU A 7 39.48 13.78 22.73
CA LEU A 7 38.10 13.28 22.77
C LEU A 7 37.23 14.15 21.87
N PHE A 8 37.54 14.19 20.57
CA PHE A 8 36.56 14.58 19.56
C PHE A 8 36.71 13.65 18.36
N GLY A 9 35.77 12.69 18.25
CA GLY A 9 35.62 11.86 17.08
C GLY A 9 35.41 12.75 15.85
N ARG A 10 36.10 12.45 14.78
CA ARG A 10 35.85 13.07 13.46
C ARG A 10 34.37 13.00 13.12
N PRO A 11 33.76 14.07 12.59
CA PRO A 11 32.41 13.99 12.07
C PRO A 11 32.40 12.92 10.98
N ALA A 12 31.36 12.07 11.03
CA ALA A 12 31.12 11.06 9.99
C ALA A 12 31.20 11.75 8.62
N SER A 13 31.98 11.19 7.72
CA SER A 13 32.15 11.66 6.35
C SER A 13 30.76 11.94 5.74
N GLU A 14 30.53 13.16 5.31
CA GLU A 14 29.37 13.52 4.50
C GLU A 14 29.30 12.54 3.32
N GLU A 15 28.26 11.69 3.29
CA GLU A 15 27.96 10.89 2.12
C GLU A 15 27.82 11.86 0.93
N PRO A 16 28.51 11.60 -0.20
CA PRO A 16 28.42 12.47 -1.36
C PRO A 16 26.96 12.62 -1.76
N ALA A 17 26.53 13.85 -2.07
CA ALA A 17 25.18 14.14 -2.51
C ALA A 17 24.79 13.15 -3.61
N ALA A 18 23.84 12.27 -3.32
CA ALA A 18 23.35 11.30 -4.29
C ALA A 18 22.71 12.10 -5.42
N VAL A 19 23.43 12.25 -6.52
CA VAL A 19 22.93 12.95 -7.69
C VAL A 19 21.71 12.19 -8.14
N LEU A 20 20.54 12.83 -8.06
CA LEU A 20 19.27 12.28 -8.54
C LEU A 20 19.35 12.09 -10.05
N GLN A 21 19.93 10.98 -10.52
CA GLN A 21 20.08 10.60 -11.92
C GLN A 21 19.08 9.52 -12.28
N GLY A 22 18.74 9.43 -13.57
CA GLY A 22 17.83 8.40 -14.10
C GLY A 22 16.36 8.81 -14.04
N THR A 23 15.55 8.08 -14.79
CA THR A 23 14.09 8.18 -14.85
C THR A 23 13.47 6.89 -14.34
N GLY A 24 12.37 6.96 -13.61
CA GLY A 24 11.71 5.81 -13.01
C GLY A 24 11.20 6.12 -11.61
N ILE A 25 10.83 5.07 -10.89
CA ILE A 25 10.46 5.12 -9.48
C ILE A 25 11.72 5.36 -8.64
N LEU A 26 11.64 6.26 -7.69
CA LEU A 26 12.78 6.58 -6.82
C LEU A 26 12.99 5.47 -5.77
N PRO A 27 14.18 4.84 -5.72
CA PRO A 27 14.50 3.83 -4.71
C PRO A 27 14.85 4.47 -3.36
N TYR A 28 15.01 3.63 -2.34
CA TYR A 28 15.27 3.96 -0.94
C TYR A 28 16.27 5.11 -0.73
N GLN A 29 17.47 5.04 -1.31
CA GLN A 29 18.51 6.05 -1.13
C GLN A 29 18.14 7.40 -1.73
N GLN A 30 17.38 7.42 -2.83
CA GLN A 30 16.90 8.66 -3.45
C GLN A 30 15.75 9.28 -2.65
N ILE A 31 14.87 8.48 -2.04
CA ILE A 31 13.84 8.98 -1.11
C ILE A 31 14.52 9.58 0.12
N ARG A 32 15.56 8.94 0.66
CA ARG A 32 16.38 9.53 1.75
C ARG A 32 17.04 10.85 1.35
N ALA A 33 17.48 10.96 0.10
CA ALA A 33 18.02 12.22 -0.41
C ALA A 33 16.95 13.32 -0.43
N LEU A 34 15.70 13.03 -0.85
CA LEU A 34 14.60 14.00 -0.78
C LEU A 34 14.33 14.47 0.67
N VAL A 35 14.44 13.58 1.65
CA VAL A 35 14.29 13.95 3.07
C VAL A 35 15.46 14.84 3.53
N ARG A 36 16.70 14.46 3.22
CA ARG A 36 17.90 15.25 3.55
C ARG A 36 17.87 16.64 2.93
N ASP A 37 17.43 16.74 1.67
CA ASP A 37 17.40 17.97 0.89
C ASP A 37 16.11 18.79 1.13
N HIS A 38 15.32 18.41 2.13
CA HIS A 38 14.05 19.05 2.54
C HIS A 38 12.97 19.12 1.44
N GLU A 39 13.06 18.27 0.40
CA GLU A 39 11.95 18.09 -0.54
C GLU A 39 10.80 17.29 0.08
N ILE A 40 11.10 16.48 1.10
CA ILE A 40 10.14 15.87 2.03
C ILE A 40 10.46 16.39 3.42
N TRP A 41 9.51 17.02 4.07
CA TRP A 41 9.71 17.67 5.36
C TRP A 41 8.61 17.29 6.38
N SER A 42 8.97 17.24 7.65
CA SER A 42 8.04 17.00 8.77
C SER A 42 8.55 17.74 10.02
N GLU A 43 7.61 18.24 10.84
CA GLU A 43 7.94 18.84 12.15
C GLU A 43 8.51 17.83 13.14
N LEU A 44 8.10 16.56 13.01
CA LEU A 44 8.63 15.46 13.80
C LEU A 44 9.67 14.69 13.00
N ASP A 45 10.72 14.25 13.68
CA ASP A 45 11.78 13.45 13.05
C ASP A 45 11.23 12.29 12.24
N MET A 46 11.83 12.08 11.06
CA MET A 46 11.52 10.95 10.21
C MET A 46 12.01 9.65 10.86
N LEU A 47 11.11 8.69 11.00
CA LEU A 47 11.48 7.37 11.53
C LEU A 47 12.23 6.56 10.46
N PRO A 48 13.36 5.89 10.81
CA PRO A 48 14.09 5.06 9.84
C PRO A 48 13.22 4.02 9.13
N ALA A 49 12.20 3.50 9.82
CA ALA A 49 11.27 2.51 9.27
C ALA A 49 10.15 3.09 8.38
N GLN A 50 10.12 4.42 8.14
CA GLN A 50 9.17 5.02 7.20
C GLN A 50 9.64 4.86 5.76
N VAL A 51 10.94 4.95 5.50
CA VAL A 51 11.48 4.82 4.15
C VAL A 51 11.58 3.33 3.81
N GLN A 52 10.79 2.92 2.84
CA GLN A 52 10.71 1.57 2.30
C GLN A 52 11.57 1.46 1.03
N PRO A 53 11.78 0.27 0.44
CA PRO A 53 12.64 0.11 -0.75
C PRO A 53 12.31 1.02 -1.93
N ALA A 54 11.03 1.35 -2.16
CA ALA A 54 10.59 2.26 -3.23
C ALA A 54 9.38 3.12 -2.84
N SER A 55 9.15 3.33 -1.55
CA SER A 55 8.04 4.16 -1.05
C SER A 55 8.37 4.78 0.31
N LEU A 56 7.54 5.72 0.75
CA LEU A 56 7.59 6.34 2.06
C LEU A 56 6.24 6.15 2.76
N ASP A 57 6.24 5.63 3.98
CA ASP A 57 5.06 5.59 4.83
C ASP A 57 4.70 7.00 5.33
N LEU A 58 3.45 7.41 5.17
CA LEU A 58 2.94 8.69 5.64
C LEU A 58 2.27 8.54 7.01
N ARG A 59 2.49 9.52 7.90
CA ARG A 59 2.01 9.52 9.29
C ARG A 59 0.83 10.45 9.47
N LEU A 60 -0.18 10.03 10.21
CA LEU A 60 -1.29 10.89 10.61
C LEU A 60 -0.82 12.01 11.54
N GLY A 61 -1.34 13.21 11.34
CA GLY A 61 -1.18 14.35 12.25
C GLY A 61 -2.01 14.20 13.53
N PRO A 62 -1.99 15.23 14.40
CA PRO A 62 -2.63 15.17 15.71
C PRO A 62 -4.15 15.32 15.71
N VAL A 63 -4.76 15.74 14.60
CA VAL A 63 -6.19 16.06 14.53
C VAL A 63 -6.85 15.38 13.32
N ALA A 64 -7.98 14.74 13.52
CA ALA A 64 -8.88 14.29 12.47
C ALA A 64 -10.13 15.16 12.40
N TYR A 65 -10.56 15.48 11.19
CA TYR A 65 -11.81 16.21 10.93
C TYR A 65 -12.87 15.25 10.43
N ARG A 66 -13.92 15.03 11.21
CA ARG A 66 -15.10 14.32 10.74
C ARG A 66 -15.82 15.19 9.72
N VAL A 67 -15.86 14.77 8.45
CA VAL A 67 -16.52 15.51 7.38
C VAL A 67 -17.83 14.84 6.97
N ARG A 68 -18.80 15.61 6.50
CA ARG A 68 -20.12 15.09 6.11
C ARG A 68 -20.11 14.22 4.86
N ALA A 69 -19.13 14.43 3.97
CA ALA A 69 -18.95 13.69 2.74
C ALA A 69 -17.51 13.80 2.23
N SER A 70 -17.09 12.86 1.40
CA SER A 70 -15.84 12.91 0.63
C SER A 70 -15.83 14.10 -0.34
N PHE A 71 -14.65 14.67 -0.58
CA PHE A 71 -14.48 15.77 -1.51
C PHE A 71 -13.08 15.77 -2.18
N LEU A 72 -13.01 16.40 -3.34
CA LEU A 72 -11.76 16.88 -3.94
C LEU A 72 -11.78 18.41 -3.91
N PRO A 73 -10.66 19.09 -3.58
CA PRO A 73 -10.64 20.55 -3.50
C PRO A 73 -10.83 21.21 -4.87
N GLY A 74 -10.36 20.57 -5.96
CA GLY A 74 -10.32 21.16 -7.28
C GLY A 74 -9.31 22.31 -7.36
N GLU A 75 -9.08 22.86 -8.54
CA GLU A 75 -8.02 23.88 -8.77
C GLU A 75 -8.19 25.16 -7.96
N GLY A 76 -9.41 25.51 -7.61
CA GLY A 76 -9.74 26.79 -6.97
C GLY A 76 -9.66 26.80 -5.44
N ALA A 77 -9.37 25.68 -4.79
CA ALA A 77 -9.42 25.60 -3.32
C ALA A 77 -8.28 24.77 -2.73
N THR A 78 -7.98 25.03 -1.47
CA THR A 78 -7.14 24.17 -0.64
C THR A 78 -7.99 23.15 0.12
N VAL A 79 -7.37 22.07 0.59
CA VAL A 79 -8.02 21.08 1.44
C VAL A 79 -8.48 21.72 2.76
N ALA A 80 -7.68 22.62 3.33
CA ALA A 80 -8.04 23.34 4.55
C ALA A 80 -9.30 24.20 4.40
N GLU A 81 -9.52 24.85 3.25
CA GLU A 81 -10.76 25.57 2.96
C GLU A 81 -11.95 24.63 2.88
N LYS A 82 -11.80 23.48 2.25
CA LYS A 82 -12.85 22.46 2.18
C LYS A 82 -13.16 21.85 3.55
N ILE A 83 -12.14 21.62 4.39
CA ILE A 83 -12.33 21.18 5.78
C ILE A 83 -13.20 22.20 6.52
N ARG A 84 -12.87 23.50 6.47
CA ARG A 84 -13.70 24.56 7.12
C ARG A 84 -15.16 24.55 6.64
N GLN A 85 -15.39 24.16 5.39
CA GLN A 85 -16.74 24.11 4.81
C GLN A 85 -17.51 22.84 5.20
N PHE A 86 -16.82 21.68 5.33
CA PHE A 86 -17.48 20.38 5.42
C PHE A 86 -17.26 19.66 6.76
N ALA A 87 -16.35 20.12 7.61
CA ALA A 87 -16.14 19.51 8.92
C ALA A 87 -17.37 19.68 9.82
N MET A 88 -17.68 18.62 10.54
CA MET A 88 -18.74 18.56 11.54
C MET A 88 -18.16 18.76 12.94
N HIS A 89 -17.01 18.15 13.21
CA HIS A 89 -16.23 18.29 14.45
C HIS A 89 -14.80 17.82 14.26
N GLU A 90 -13.96 18.15 15.23
CA GLU A 90 -12.57 17.76 15.32
C GLU A 90 -12.40 16.64 16.34
N ILE A 91 -11.41 15.76 16.11
CA ILE A 91 -11.07 14.64 16.98
C ILE A 91 -9.58 14.71 17.28
N ASP A 92 -9.21 14.73 18.55
CA ASP A 92 -7.82 14.68 18.99
C ASP A 92 -7.26 13.26 18.83
N LEU A 93 -6.21 13.11 18.03
CA LEU A 93 -5.50 11.84 17.79
C LEU A 93 -4.26 11.65 18.66
N THR A 94 -3.89 12.62 19.50
CA THR A 94 -2.63 12.56 20.28
C THR A 94 -2.58 11.37 21.23
N ARG A 95 -3.74 10.97 21.78
CA ARG A 95 -3.90 9.80 22.67
C ARG A 95 -4.56 8.59 22.00
N GLY A 96 -4.88 8.72 20.72
CA GLY A 96 -5.66 7.74 19.99
C GLY A 96 -7.15 7.99 20.10
N ALA A 97 -7.85 7.76 18.98
CA ALA A 97 -9.30 7.92 18.88
C ALA A 97 -9.89 6.87 17.94
N VAL A 98 -11.18 6.63 18.11
CA VAL A 98 -11.96 5.75 17.26
C VAL A 98 -12.42 6.51 16.02
N LEU A 99 -12.13 5.94 14.85
CA LEU A 99 -12.79 6.32 13.59
C LEU A 99 -13.87 5.29 13.30
N GLU A 100 -15.10 5.78 13.32
CA GLU A 100 -16.30 4.94 13.17
C GLU A 100 -16.45 4.45 11.72
N LYS A 101 -16.93 3.22 11.60
CA LYS A 101 -17.35 2.63 10.34
C LYS A 101 -18.37 3.53 9.62
N ASP A 102 -18.26 3.56 8.27
CA ASP A 102 -19.13 4.32 7.35
C ASP A 102 -19.10 5.85 7.56
N CYS A 103 -18.08 6.33 8.25
CA CYS A 103 -17.82 7.74 8.46
C CYS A 103 -16.59 8.19 7.66
N VAL A 104 -16.59 9.44 7.20
CA VAL A 104 -15.48 10.02 6.44
C VAL A 104 -14.72 11.02 7.30
N TYR A 105 -13.42 10.89 7.33
CA TYR A 105 -12.49 11.75 8.07
C TYR A 105 -11.43 12.29 7.14
N VAL A 106 -10.99 13.52 7.38
CA VAL A 106 -9.81 14.09 6.72
C VAL A 106 -8.78 14.43 7.79
N VAL A 107 -7.57 13.91 7.63
CA VAL A 107 -6.48 14.08 8.59
C VAL A 107 -5.29 14.72 7.88
N PRO A 108 -4.82 15.90 8.31
CA PRO A 108 -3.53 16.44 7.86
C PRO A 108 -2.43 15.44 8.22
N LEU A 109 -1.52 15.19 7.28
CA LEU A 109 -0.36 14.33 7.52
C LEU A 109 0.78 15.12 8.14
N LEU A 110 1.70 14.41 8.82
CA LEU A 110 2.90 15.03 9.38
C LEU A 110 3.88 15.44 8.29
N GLU A 111 3.91 14.71 7.20
CA GLU A 111 4.79 14.98 6.05
C GLU A 111 4.21 16.07 5.15
N ARG A 112 5.11 16.93 4.67
CA ARG A 112 4.86 17.96 3.65
C ARG A 112 5.82 17.77 2.50
N LEU A 113 5.44 18.22 1.32
CA LEU A 113 6.26 18.13 0.12
C LEU A 113 6.69 19.51 -0.37
N GLN A 114 7.91 19.59 -0.90
CA GLN A 114 8.48 20.71 -1.61
C GLN A 114 9.27 20.18 -2.81
N LEU A 115 8.57 19.45 -3.67
CA LEU A 115 9.18 18.71 -4.75
C LEU A 115 9.75 19.63 -5.83
N SER A 116 10.88 19.23 -6.40
CA SER A 116 11.40 19.83 -7.62
C SER A 116 10.46 19.56 -8.80
N SER A 117 10.53 20.43 -9.83
CA SER A 117 9.64 20.39 -11.01
C SER A 117 9.72 19.10 -11.85
N ARG A 118 10.61 18.16 -11.51
CA ARG A 118 10.81 16.88 -12.23
C ARG A 118 10.26 15.67 -11.49
N ILE A 119 9.75 15.86 -10.28
CA ILE A 119 9.26 14.77 -9.43
C ILE A 119 7.76 14.91 -9.25
N SER A 120 7.06 13.82 -9.47
CA SER A 120 5.66 13.60 -9.11
C SER A 120 5.56 12.41 -8.16
N ALA A 121 4.39 12.18 -7.58
CA ALA A 121 4.20 11.01 -6.75
C ALA A 121 2.78 10.44 -6.88
N ALA A 122 2.62 9.19 -6.48
CA ALA A 122 1.34 8.53 -6.30
C ALA A 122 1.30 7.90 -4.91
N ALA A 123 0.10 7.82 -4.33
CA ALA A 123 -0.10 7.20 -3.03
C ALA A 123 -1.00 5.97 -3.14
N ASN A 124 -0.87 5.09 -2.15
CA ASN A 124 -1.76 3.94 -1.97
C ASN A 124 -1.91 3.63 -0.49
N PRO A 125 -3.01 3.02 -0.04
CA PRO A 125 -3.08 2.49 1.31
C PRO A 125 -2.03 1.39 1.51
N LYS A 126 -1.58 1.22 2.73
CA LYS A 126 -0.73 0.08 3.10
C LYS A 126 -1.53 -1.21 3.05
N SER A 127 -0.92 -2.32 2.62
CA SER A 127 -1.60 -3.63 2.56
C SER A 127 -2.25 -4.04 3.90
N SER A 128 -1.63 -3.71 5.04
CA SER A 128 -2.22 -3.98 6.36
C SER A 128 -3.48 -3.17 6.65
N VAL A 129 -3.68 -2.06 5.95
CA VAL A 129 -4.84 -1.16 6.07
C VAL A 129 -5.92 -1.55 5.08
N GLY A 130 -5.53 -1.90 3.85
CA GLY A 130 -6.43 -2.46 2.85
C GLY A 130 -7.12 -3.74 3.35
N ARG A 131 -6.37 -4.63 4.03
CA ARG A 131 -6.92 -5.87 4.63
C ARG A 131 -7.87 -5.64 5.80
N LEU A 132 -7.98 -4.43 6.32
CA LEU A 132 -9.01 -4.00 7.30
C LEU A 132 -10.19 -3.29 6.64
N ASP A 133 -10.16 -3.17 5.29
CA ASP A 133 -11.17 -2.44 4.53
C ASP A 133 -11.31 -0.98 4.97
N ILE A 134 -10.17 -0.32 5.12
CA ILE A 134 -10.11 1.11 5.42
C ILE A 134 -9.78 1.87 4.14
N PHE A 135 -10.76 2.55 3.56
CA PHE A 135 -10.49 3.48 2.48
C PHE A 135 -9.57 4.58 2.99
N THR A 136 -8.37 4.65 2.43
CA THR A 136 -7.41 5.70 2.72
C THR A 136 -6.91 6.26 1.41
N ARG A 137 -7.18 7.54 1.15
CA ARG A 137 -6.82 8.22 -0.08
C ARG A 137 -6.07 9.49 0.23
N LEU A 138 -5.02 9.77 -0.53
CA LEU A 138 -4.27 11.01 -0.43
C LEU A 138 -5.03 12.14 -1.12
N ILE A 139 -5.11 13.30 -0.46
CA ILE A 139 -5.59 14.55 -1.06
C ILE A 139 -4.50 15.60 -0.94
N VAL A 140 -4.30 16.38 -1.99
CA VAL A 140 -3.39 17.51 -2.02
C VAL A 140 -4.15 18.80 -2.31
N ASP A 141 -3.61 19.94 -1.92
CA ASP A 141 -4.19 21.24 -2.25
C ASP A 141 -4.32 21.40 -3.76
N ARG A 142 -5.46 21.92 -4.20
CA ARG A 142 -5.82 22.11 -5.61
C ARG A 142 -5.85 20.80 -6.43
N GLY A 143 -5.90 19.64 -5.75
CA GLY A 143 -5.93 18.32 -6.37
C GLY A 143 -7.23 18.05 -7.12
N ARG A 144 -7.11 17.40 -8.28
CA ARG A 144 -8.25 16.99 -9.13
C ARG A 144 -8.54 15.49 -9.04
N ALA A 145 -7.60 14.74 -8.48
CA ALA A 145 -7.70 13.29 -8.28
C ALA A 145 -7.20 12.91 -6.89
N PHE A 146 -7.69 11.80 -6.39
CA PHE A 146 -7.13 11.16 -5.21
C PHE A 146 -5.83 10.44 -5.57
N ASP A 147 -4.96 10.30 -4.59
CA ASP A 147 -3.72 9.52 -4.66
C ASP A 147 -2.69 10.01 -5.70
N GLU A 148 -2.89 11.20 -6.26
CA GLU A 148 -1.99 11.82 -7.22
C GLU A 148 -1.34 13.08 -6.63
N VAL A 149 -0.02 13.19 -6.79
CA VAL A 149 0.76 14.38 -6.48
C VAL A 149 1.39 14.89 -7.78
N PRO A 150 0.99 16.07 -8.26
CA PRO A 150 1.48 16.61 -9.53
C PRO A 150 2.98 16.95 -9.48
N LEU A 151 3.58 17.10 -10.66
CA LEU A 151 4.97 17.53 -10.80
C LEU A 151 5.23 18.84 -10.05
N GLY A 152 6.31 18.86 -9.25
CA GLY A 152 6.73 20.05 -8.54
C GLY A 152 5.78 20.52 -7.43
N TYR A 153 4.95 19.63 -6.90
CA TYR A 153 4.01 19.97 -5.83
C TYR A 153 4.73 20.48 -4.59
N GLN A 154 4.20 21.58 -4.05
CA GLN A 154 4.66 22.19 -2.80
C GLN A 154 3.44 22.44 -1.92
N GLY A 155 3.38 21.76 -0.76
CA GLY A 155 2.24 21.91 0.14
C GLY A 155 2.09 20.78 1.14
N MET A 156 0.97 20.86 1.88
CA MET A 156 0.54 19.86 2.84
C MET A 156 -0.01 18.63 2.13
N LEU A 157 0.06 17.50 2.83
CA LEU A 157 -0.60 16.25 2.46
C LEU A 157 -1.74 15.97 3.43
N TYR A 158 -2.82 15.38 2.94
CA TYR A 158 -3.97 15.01 3.74
C TYR A 158 -4.40 13.58 3.40
N ALA A 159 -4.79 12.81 4.41
CA ALA A 159 -5.43 11.52 4.22
C ALA A 159 -6.95 11.66 4.40
N GLU A 160 -7.73 11.27 3.40
CA GLU A 160 -9.13 10.93 3.60
C GLU A 160 -9.19 9.48 4.08
N ILE A 161 -9.90 9.24 5.18
CA ILE A 161 -10.00 7.92 5.81
C ILE A 161 -11.49 7.59 5.98
N ALA A 162 -11.89 6.42 5.50
CA ALA A 162 -13.25 5.92 5.67
C ALA A 162 -13.22 4.42 5.97
N PRO A 163 -13.29 4.00 7.24
CA PRO A 163 -13.42 2.61 7.61
C PRO A 163 -14.74 2.03 7.06
N ARG A 164 -14.70 0.86 6.41
CA ARG A 164 -15.87 0.28 5.73
C ARG A 164 -16.40 -0.97 6.39
N THR A 165 -15.53 -1.75 7.03
CA THR A 165 -15.92 -3.01 7.70
C THR A 165 -15.81 -2.93 9.21
N PHE A 166 -14.67 -2.46 9.72
CA PHE A 166 -14.40 -2.35 11.15
C PHE A 166 -14.28 -0.88 11.56
N SER A 167 -14.82 -0.49 12.70
CA SER A 167 -14.40 0.74 13.36
C SER A 167 -12.99 0.56 13.89
N VAL A 168 -12.13 1.58 13.79
CA VAL A 168 -10.70 1.42 14.05
C VAL A 168 -10.18 2.46 15.02
N ILE A 169 -9.15 2.09 15.78
CA ILE A 169 -8.39 3.03 16.61
C ILE A 169 -7.17 3.47 15.81
N VAL A 170 -7.02 4.79 15.67
CA VAL A 170 -5.83 5.44 15.09
C VAL A 170 -5.27 6.47 16.06
N ARG A 171 -4.02 6.88 15.86
CA ARG A 171 -3.37 7.93 16.66
C ARG A 171 -2.44 8.78 15.82
N GLN A 172 -1.99 9.89 16.36
CA GLN A 172 -0.90 10.65 15.76
C GLN A 172 0.30 9.72 15.48
N GLY A 173 0.82 9.76 14.26
CA GLY A 173 1.92 8.90 13.83
C GLY A 173 1.49 7.54 13.28
N SER A 174 0.22 7.11 13.37
CA SER A 174 -0.29 5.92 12.68
C SER A 174 -0.06 6.04 11.18
N ARG A 175 0.36 4.94 10.53
CA ARG A 175 0.75 4.91 9.11
C ARG A 175 -0.26 4.10 8.31
N LEU A 176 -1.18 4.80 7.63
CA LEU A 176 -2.26 4.18 6.86
C LEU A 176 -1.97 4.15 5.36
N SER A 177 -1.23 5.12 4.85
CA SER A 177 -0.87 5.25 3.43
C SER A 177 0.63 5.30 3.22
N GLN A 178 1.03 5.05 1.99
CA GLN A 178 2.40 5.13 1.51
C GLN A 178 2.43 5.92 0.21
N ILE A 179 3.52 6.65 -0.02
CA ILE A 179 3.72 7.46 -1.21
C ILE A 179 4.96 6.97 -1.99
N ARG A 180 4.84 6.90 -3.30
CA ARG A 180 5.89 6.49 -4.24
C ARG A 180 6.23 7.66 -5.15
N PHE A 181 7.49 8.04 -5.18
CA PHE A 181 7.98 9.16 -5.99
C PHE A 181 8.46 8.67 -7.35
N ARG A 182 8.24 9.49 -8.36
CA ARG A 182 8.59 9.17 -9.76
C ARG A 182 9.26 10.38 -10.41
N ARG A 183 10.32 10.10 -11.19
CA ARG A 183 10.95 11.07 -12.07
C ARG A 183 10.83 10.63 -13.52
N GLY A 184 10.15 11.44 -14.33
CA GLY A 184 9.88 11.09 -15.73
C GLY A 184 9.04 9.83 -15.87
N SER A 185 9.21 9.08 -16.95
CA SER A 185 8.45 7.85 -17.22
C SER A 185 9.11 6.63 -16.57
N ALA A 186 8.32 5.86 -15.83
CA ALA A 186 8.72 4.60 -15.23
C ALA A 186 8.17 3.37 -16.00
N GLY A 187 7.27 3.59 -16.97
CA GLY A 187 6.58 2.53 -17.69
C GLY A 187 7.51 1.56 -18.41
N SER A 188 7.11 0.31 -18.50
CA SER A 188 7.78 -0.76 -19.21
C SER A 188 7.08 -1.04 -20.54
N SER A 189 7.73 -1.73 -21.47
CA SER A 189 7.10 -2.21 -22.70
C SER A 189 6.75 -3.70 -22.58
N ALA A 190 5.79 -4.16 -23.39
CA ALA A 190 5.47 -5.59 -23.45
C ALA A 190 6.69 -6.47 -23.79
N ALA A 191 7.61 -5.97 -24.63
CA ALA A 191 8.87 -6.68 -24.96
C ALA A 191 9.79 -6.77 -23.75
N ASN A 192 9.94 -5.69 -22.98
CA ASN A 192 10.72 -5.71 -21.75
C ASN A 192 10.09 -6.64 -20.71
N LEU A 193 8.77 -6.64 -20.60
CA LEU A 193 8.05 -7.49 -19.65
C LEU A 193 8.25 -8.99 -19.97
N ARG A 194 8.24 -9.38 -21.26
CA ARG A 194 8.58 -10.77 -21.67
C ARG A 194 10.00 -11.13 -21.27
N ARG A 195 10.97 -10.26 -21.53
CA ARG A 195 12.35 -10.48 -21.11
C ARG A 195 12.50 -10.64 -19.60
N LEU A 196 11.78 -9.82 -18.81
CA LEU A 196 11.77 -9.94 -17.35
C LEU A 196 11.13 -11.26 -16.91
N GLN A 197 10.06 -11.71 -17.57
CA GLN A 197 9.44 -13.02 -17.31
C GLN A 197 10.42 -14.15 -17.58
N GLU A 198 11.15 -14.11 -18.71
CA GLU A 198 12.18 -15.11 -19.05
C GLU A 198 13.36 -15.11 -18.06
N GLN A 199 13.76 -13.92 -17.61
CA GLN A 199 14.92 -13.76 -16.72
C GLN A 199 14.62 -14.07 -15.26
N TYR A 200 13.47 -13.67 -14.75
CA TYR A 200 13.14 -13.68 -13.31
C TYR A 200 11.95 -14.57 -12.96
N GLY A 201 11.15 -15.01 -13.94
CA GLY A 201 9.89 -15.68 -13.63
C GLY A 201 8.94 -14.80 -12.84
N LEU A 202 8.51 -13.67 -13.41
CA LEU A 202 7.66 -12.69 -12.73
C LEU A 202 6.38 -13.29 -12.13
N VAL A 203 5.88 -14.35 -12.77
CA VAL A 203 4.83 -15.24 -12.25
C VAL A 203 5.23 -16.69 -12.50
N ASP A 204 4.84 -17.58 -11.60
CA ASP A 204 5.18 -19.01 -11.62
C ASP A 204 4.38 -19.82 -12.66
N ASP A 205 3.32 -19.26 -13.24
CA ASP A 205 2.61 -19.83 -14.38
C ASP A 205 3.30 -19.41 -15.67
N GLY A 206 3.91 -20.38 -16.40
CA GLY A 206 4.60 -20.16 -17.67
C GLY A 206 3.73 -19.56 -18.79
N ASN A 207 2.41 -19.47 -18.60
CA ASN A 207 1.44 -18.91 -19.53
C ASN A 207 0.95 -17.51 -19.10
N ALA A 208 1.82 -16.68 -18.56
CA ALA A 208 1.49 -15.32 -18.15
C ALA A 208 0.76 -14.55 -19.26
N LEU A 209 -0.48 -14.16 -19.01
CA LEU A 209 -1.24 -13.30 -19.93
C LEU A 209 -0.73 -11.85 -19.81
N LEU A 210 -0.14 -11.35 -20.90
CA LEU A 210 0.39 -10.00 -20.98
C LEU A 210 -0.57 -9.03 -21.68
N LYS A 211 -0.78 -7.87 -21.09
CA LYS A 211 -1.53 -6.75 -21.71
C LYS A 211 -0.72 -5.46 -21.54
N GLY A 212 -0.10 -4.99 -22.62
CA GLY A 212 0.74 -3.80 -22.56
C GLY A 212 1.96 -3.98 -21.65
N ASP A 213 2.04 -3.23 -20.57
CA ASP A 213 3.07 -3.23 -19.54
C ASP A 213 2.67 -4.01 -18.28
N SER A 214 1.65 -4.84 -18.35
CA SER A 214 1.05 -5.50 -17.19
C SER A 214 0.88 -7.00 -17.41
N ILE A 215 0.92 -7.76 -16.31
CA ILE A 215 0.65 -9.19 -16.26
C ILE A 215 -0.68 -9.41 -15.54
N ALA A 216 -1.54 -10.27 -16.11
CA ALA A 216 -2.77 -10.70 -15.45
C ALA A 216 -2.46 -11.53 -14.21
N VAL A 217 -3.24 -11.34 -13.17
CA VAL A 217 -3.30 -12.23 -12.01
C VAL A 217 -4.69 -12.81 -11.90
N THR A 218 -4.77 -14.09 -11.52
CA THR A 218 -6.01 -14.84 -11.46
C THR A 218 -6.31 -15.30 -10.03
N LEU A 219 -7.56 -15.66 -9.78
CA LEU A 219 -8.06 -16.03 -8.45
C LEU A 219 -7.77 -17.48 -8.11
N ASP A 220 -7.29 -17.75 -6.89
CA ASP A 220 -7.18 -19.10 -6.34
C ASP A 220 -8.41 -19.47 -5.50
N LEU A 221 -9.21 -20.41 -5.99
CA LEU A 221 -10.28 -21.07 -5.26
C LEU A 221 -10.04 -22.57 -5.08
N SER A 222 -8.83 -23.07 -5.37
CA SER A 222 -8.49 -24.48 -5.17
C SER A 222 -8.05 -24.80 -3.74
N GLY A 223 -7.71 -23.76 -2.98
CA GLY A 223 -7.13 -23.89 -1.64
C GLY A 223 -5.64 -24.20 -1.66
N SER A 224 -4.85 -23.41 -0.95
CA SER A 224 -3.39 -23.52 -0.90
C SER A 224 -2.94 -24.63 0.05
N GLY A 225 -1.98 -25.45 -0.37
CA GLY A 225 -1.27 -26.40 0.51
C GLY A 225 -2.11 -27.56 1.03
N GLY A 226 -3.08 -28.05 0.24
CA GLY A 226 -3.93 -29.19 0.63
C GLY A 226 -5.03 -28.84 1.64
N ARG A 227 -5.26 -27.54 1.86
CA ARG A 227 -6.32 -27.02 2.73
C ARG A 227 -7.48 -26.52 1.87
N ASN A 228 -8.70 -26.74 2.32
CA ASN A 228 -9.90 -26.27 1.61
C ASN A 228 -10.16 -24.76 1.82
N LEU A 229 -9.34 -24.05 2.58
CA LEU A 229 -9.48 -22.63 2.84
C LEU A 229 -9.10 -21.82 1.58
N VAL A 230 -10.05 -21.09 1.04
CA VAL A 230 -9.87 -20.28 -0.18
C VAL A 230 -9.94 -18.78 0.09
N GLY A 231 -10.40 -18.37 1.26
CA GLY A 231 -10.56 -16.96 1.61
C GLY A 231 -11.11 -16.75 3.01
N TRP A 232 -11.32 -15.46 3.30
CA TRP A 232 -11.93 -14.99 4.54
C TRP A 232 -13.04 -14.00 4.21
N LYS A 233 -14.16 -14.09 4.93
CA LYS A 233 -15.24 -13.12 4.90
C LYS A 233 -15.25 -12.36 6.21
N ALA A 234 -15.30 -11.03 6.15
CA ALA A 234 -15.33 -10.22 7.36
C ALA A 234 -16.68 -10.35 8.07
N LYS A 235 -16.64 -10.49 9.40
CA LYS A 235 -17.83 -10.49 10.23
C LYS A 235 -18.42 -9.09 10.36
N LYS A 236 -19.74 -9.02 10.35
CA LYS A 236 -20.46 -7.80 10.71
C LYS A 236 -20.46 -7.65 12.24
N HIS A 237 -20.39 -6.42 12.74
CA HIS A 237 -20.46 -6.13 14.18
C HIS A 237 -19.30 -6.72 15.02
N ALA A 238 -18.11 -6.84 14.43
CA ALA A 238 -16.90 -7.17 15.16
C ALA A 238 -16.45 -6.02 16.06
N GLU A 239 -15.55 -6.29 16.98
CA GLU A 239 -14.95 -5.32 17.89
C GLU A 239 -14.05 -4.31 17.16
N LEU A 240 -13.53 -3.32 17.90
CA LEU A 240 -12.60 -2.32 17.40
C LEU A 240 -11.25 -2.95 17.03
N VAL A 241 -10.65 -2.48 15.95
CA VAL A 241 -9.29 -2.87 15.56
C VAL A 241 -8.33 -1.70 15.72
N ASP A 242 -7.30 -1.85 16.55
CA ASP A 242 -6.17 -0.92 16.58
C ASP A 242 -5.29 -1.16 15.35
N VAL A 243 -5.17 -0.16 14.47
CA VAL A 243 -4.40 -0.26 13.22
C VAL A 243 -2.91 -0.52 13.44
N ASP A 244 -2.38 -0.11 14.59
CA ASP A 244 -0.97 -0.25 14.94
C ASP A 244 -0.65 -1.56 15.69
N ALA A 245 -1.67 -2.33 16.09
CA ALA A 245 -1.52 -3.62 16.72
C ALA A 245 -0.80 -4.63 15.81
N ARG A 246 -0.15 -5.62 16.42
CA ARG A 246 0.51 -6.72 15.72
C ARG A 246 0.26 -8.03 16.47
N ASP A 247 -0.26 -9.04 15.77
CA ASP A 247 -0.51 -10.39 16.29
C ASP A 247 -1.33 -10.41 17.61
N VAL A 248 -2.29 -9.47 17.75
CA VAL A 248 -3.09 -9.29 18.96
C VAL A 248 -4.42 -10.02 18.86
N TYR A 249 -5.12 -9.85 17.74
CA TYR A 249 -6.50 -10.30 17.60
C TYR A 249 -6.60 -11.75 17.13
N ASP A 250 -7.58 -12.50 17.68
CA ASP A 250 -7.92 -13.81 17.12
C ASP A 250 -8.63 -13.63 15.78
N PRO A 251 -8.17 -14.26 14.69
CA PRO A 251 -8.84 -14.17 13.40
C PRO A 251 -10.31 -14.55 13.46
N LEU A 252 -10.67 -15.55 14.24
CA LEU A 252 -12.04 -16.07 14.28
C LEU A 252 -13.04 -15.14 14.97
N ASP A 253 -12.59 -14.13 15.71
CA ASP A 253 -13.48 -13.12 16.27
C ASP A 253 -13.93 -12.12 15.19
N PHE A 254 -13.14 -11.93 14.13
CA PHE A 254 -13.35 -10.92 13.10
C PHE A 254 -13.67 -11.48 11.71
N TRP A 255 -13.34 -12.75 11.46
CA TRP A 255 -13.41 -13.36 10.14
C TRP A 255 -14.04 -14.73 10.16
N ASP A 256 -14.84 -15.01 9.15
CA ASP A 256 -15.35 -16.35 8.84
C ASP A 256 -14.47 -16.99 7.76
N PRO A 257 -13.92 -18.19 7.98
CA PRO A 257 -13.15 -18.90 6.96
C PRO A 257 -14.07 -19.38 5.84
N ILE A 258 -13.63 -19.20 4.60
CA ILE A 258 -14.36 -19.67 3.41
C ILE A 258 -13.72 -20.95 2.93
N THR A 259 -14.49 -22.03 2.96
CA THR A 259 -14.10 -23.34 2.43
C THR A 259 -14.99 -23.71 1.26
N LEU A 260 -14.40 -24.16 0.16
CA LEU A 260 -15.13 -24.55 -1.04
C LEU A 260 -14.82 -26.01 -1.41
N ARG A 261 -15.83 -26.69 -1.97
CA ARG A 261 -15.60 -27.96 -2.67
C ARG A 261 -14.96 -27.68 -4.03
N PRO A 262 -14.03 -28.53 -4.51
CA PRO A 262 -13.40 -28.36 -5.82
C PRO A 262 -14.44 -28.15 -6.94
N GLY A 263 -14.14 -27.20 -7.84
CA GLY A 263 -15.00 -26.86 -8.98
C GLY A 263 -16.24 -26.03 -8.66
N ARG A 264 -16.35 -25.49 -7.43
CA ARG A 264 -17.41 -24.52 -7.08
C ARG A 264 -16.89 -23.10 -7.15
N GLY A 265 -17.73 -22.20 -7.71
CA GLY A 265 -17.51 -20.76 -7.64
C GLY A 265 -17.83 -20.19 -6.26
N LEU A 266 -17.24 -19.06 -5.95
CA LEU A 266 -17.51 -18.25 -4.75
C LEU A 266 -18.54 -17.16 -5.09
N VAL A 267 -19.67 -17.16 -4.38
CA VAL A 267 -20.63 -16.05 -4.49
C VAL A 267 -20.20 -14.93 -3.53
N LEU A 268 -19.97 -13.75 -4.07
CA LEU A 268 -19.76 -12.54 -3.31
C LEU A 268 -21.11 -11.85 -3.08
N ASP A 269 -21.48 -11.64 -1.83
CA ASP A 269 -22.66 -10.87 -1.46
C ASP A 269 -22.37 -9.36 -1.49
N PRO A 270 -23.32 -8.51 -1.89
CA PRO A 270 -23.18 -7.06 -1.83
C PRO A 270 -22.87 -6.58 -0.41
N ALA A 271 -22.03 -5.54 -0.33
CA ALA A 271 -21.59 -4.91 0.91
C ALA A 271 -20.76 -5.77 1.88
N ASP A 272 -20.53 -7.06 1.57
CA ASP A 272 -19.60 -7.90 2.33
C ASP A 272 -18.16 -7.70 1.84
N PHE A 273 -17.20 -7.94 2.74
CA PHE A 273 -15.78 -7.78 2.46
C PHE A 273 -15.06 -9.13 2.56
N TYR A 274 -14.21 -9.40 1.58
CA TYR A 274 -13.51 -10.65 1.42
C TYR A 274 -12.02 -10.46 1.27
N ILE A 275 -11.24 -11.33 1.89
CA ILE A 275 -9.80 -11.49 1.66
C ILE A 275 -9.59 -12.79 0.89
N LEU A 276 -9.06 -12.67 -0.31
CA LEU A 276 -8.75 -13.77 -1.22
C LEU A 276 -7.26 -13.71 -1.59
N ALA A 277 -6.79 -14.64 -2.44
CA ALA A 277 -5.41 -14.65 -2.90
C ALA A 277 -5.33 -14.96 -4.40
N THR A 278 -4.25 -14.49 -5.02
CA THR A 278 -3.93 -14.86 -6.41
C THR A 278 -3.49 -16.32 -6.49
N ARG A 279 -3.77 -16.94 -7.63
CA ARG A 279 -3.25 -18.26 -7.99
C ARG A 279 -1.75 -18.21 -8.23
N GLU A 280 -1.31 -17.19 -8.95
CA GLU A 280 0.10 -16.98 -9.28
C GLU A 280 0.87 -16.49 -8.05
N ALA A 281 2.06 -17.05 -7.86
CA ALA A 281 3.09 -16.47 -7.03
C ALA A 281 3.86 -15.44 -7.88
N VAL A 282 3.93 -14.20 -7.41
CA VAL A 282 4.52 -13.09 -8.14
C VAL A 282 5.92 -12.76 -7.62
N VAL A 283 6.77 -12.26 -8.50
CA VAL A 283 8.13 -11.80 -8.22
C VAL A 283 8.30 -10.39 -8.74
N VAL A 284 8.82 -9.50 -7.90
CA VAL A 284 9.23 -8.16 -8.29
C VAL A 284 10.77 -8.13 -8.34
N PRO A 285 11.37 -7.98 -9.52
CA PRO A 285 12.83 -7.91 -9.67
C PRO A 285 13.45 -6.76 -8.89
N PRO A 286 14.75 -6.82 -8.57
CA PRO A 286 15.40 -5.82 -7.72
C PRO A 286 15.47 -4.42 -8.36
N ASP A 287 15.40 -4.33 -9.68
CA ASP A 287 15.47 -3.07 -10.46
C ASP A 287 14.09 -2.55 -10.89
N HIS A 288 13.02 -3.19 -10.43
CA HIS A 288 11.64 -2.80 -10.69
C HIS A 288 10.83 -2.68 -9.41
N ALA A 289 9.77 -1.91 -9.48
CA ALA A 289 8.65 -1.91 -8.55
C ALA A 289 7.42 -2.40 -9.32
N ALA A 290 6.36 -2.81 -8.62
CA ALA A 290 5.11 -3.12 -9.28
C ALA A 290 3.92 -2.47 -8.55
N GLU A 291 2.81 -2.37 -9.27
CA GLU A 291 1.55 -1.84 -8.78
C GLU A 291 0.41 -2.74 -9.27
N MET A 292 -0.46 -3.13 -8.36
CA MET A 292 -1.70 -3.80 -8.72
C MET A 292 -2.68 -2.79 -9.31
N LEU A 293 -3.09 -3.00 -10.55
CA LEU A 293 -4.17 -2.24 -11.17
C LEU A 293 -5.47 -3.00 -10.96
N ALA A 294 -6.50 -2.28 -10.51
CA ALA A 294 -7.83 -2.86 -10.40
C ALA A 294 -8.31 -3.40 -11.75
N TYR A 295 -9.07 -4.49 -11.70
CA TYR A 295 -9.73 -5.03 -12.89
C TYR A 295 -10.67 -3.98 -13.51
N ASP A 296 -10.75 -3.96 -14.84
CA ASP A 296 -11.49 -2.96 -15.58
C ASP A 296 -12.96 -2.89 -15.14
N ILE A 297 -13.42 -1.70 -14.80
CA ILE A 297 -14.79 -1.41 -14.33
C ILE A 297 -15.85 -1.90 -15.34
N GLN A 298 -15.49 -2.04 -16.60
CA GLN A 298 -16.41 -2.47 -17.68
C GLN A 298 -16.75 -3.97 -17.63
N VAL A 299 -16.04 -4.78 -16.83
CA VAL A 299 -16.13 -6.23 -16.90
C VAL A 299 -16.85 -6.86 -15.70
N GLY A 300 -17.14 -6.13 -14.61
CA GLY A 300 -17.79 -6.77 -13.47
C GLY A 300 -18.26 -5.84 -12.36
N GLU A 301 -19.21 -6.34 -11.61
CA GLU A 301 -19.79 -5.71 -10.42
C GLU A 301 -18.91 -5.84 -9.18
N PHE A 302 -17.81 -6.57 -9.24
CA PHE A 302 -16.86 -6.68 -8.14
C PHE A 302 -15.65 -5.76 -8.35
N ARG A 303 -15.06 -5.34 -7.26
CA ARG A 303 -13.79 -4.60 -7.25
C ARG A 303 -12.79 -5.30 -6.36
N VAL A 304 -11.58 -5.46 -6.89
CA VAL A 304 -10.40 -5.61 -6.05
C VAL A 304 -10.07 -4.20 -5.57
N HIS A 305 -10.34 -3.94 -4.30
CA HIS A 305 -10.05 -2.67 -3.66
C HIS A 305 -8.57 -2.63 -3.24
N TYR A 306 -8.04 -1.43 -3.00
CA TYR A 306 -6.70 -1.25 -2.44
C TYR A 306 -5.58 -1.82 -3.32
N ALA A 307 -5.59 -1.44 -4.61
CA ALA A 307 -4.44 -1.65 -5.48
C ALA A 307 -3.17 -1.22 -4.75
N GLY A 308 -2.30 -2.18 -4.43
CA GLY A 308 -1.14 -1.97 -3.57
C GLY A 308 0.13 -1.79 -4.36
N PHE A 309 1.12 -1.12 -3.74
CA PHE A 309 2.49 -1.11 -4.23
C PHE A 309 3.21 -2.38 -3.81
N PHE A 310 3.96 -2.93 -4.75
CA PHE A 310 4.89 -4.03 -4.53
C PHE A 310 6.30 -3.49 -4.70
N ASP A 311 7.06 -3.55 -3.63
CA ASP A 311 8.42 -3.03 -3.61
C ASP A 311 9.42 -3.99 -4.27
N PRO A 312 10.56 -3.48 -4.77
CA PRO A 312 11.63 -4.31 -5.34
C PRO A 312 12.08 -5.39 -4.35
N GLY A 313 12.15 -6.63 -4.82
CA GLY A 313 12.48 -7.79 -3.99
C GLY A 313 11.29 -8.57 -3.43
N PHE A 314 10.05 -8.10 -3.62
CA PHE A 314 8.87 -8.87 -3.21
C PHE A 314 8.82 -10.21 -3.98
N GLY A 315 8.75 -11.33 -3.25
CA GLY A 315 8.76 -12.68 -3.82
C GLY A 315 10.08 -13.10 -4.48
N PHE A 316 11.12 -12.27 -4.47
CA PHE A 316 12.40 -12.55 -5.12
C PHE A 316 13.29 -13.47 -4.26
N ASP A 317 13.79 -14.56 -4.85
CA ASP A 317 14.51 -15.62 -4.13
C ASP A 317 15.75 -15.14 -3.35
N PRO A 318 16.66 -14.34 -3.93
CA PRO A 318 17.80 -13.81 -3.18
C PRO A 318 17.43 -12.91 -1.99
N ALA A 319 16.19 -12.40 -1.95
CA ALA A 319 15.63 -11.67 -0.81
C ALA A 319 14.81 -12.58 0.13
N GLY A 320 14.89 -13.91 -0.03
CA GLY A 320 14.22 -14.91 0.80
C GLY A 320 12.82 -15.32 0.34
N GLY A 321 12.49 -15.07 -0.96
CA GLY A 321 11.20 -15.46 -1.55
C GLY A 321 11.36 -16.54 -2.62
N ARG A 322 10.30 -17.31 -2.85
CA ARG A 322 10.12 -18.20 -4.02
C ARG A 322 8.83 -17.86 -4.74
N GLY A 323 8.63 -16.56 -5.02
CA GLY A 323 7.34 -16.01 -5.31
C GLY A 323 6.52 -15.77 -4.05
N SER A 324 5.64 -14.78 -4.08
CA SER A 324 4.67 -14.48 -3.03
C SER A 324 3.31 -14.24 -3.66
N ARG A 325 2.26 -14.83 -3.11
CA ARG A 325 0.91 -14.58 -3.61
C ARG A 325 0.48 -13.15 -3.25
N ALA A 326 -0.17 -12.48 -4.19
CA ALA A 326 -0.84 -11.23 -3.86
C ALA A 326 -2.15 -11.55 -3.13
N VAL A 327 -2.38 -10.85 -2.03
CA VAL A 327 -3.65 -10.91 -1.31
C VAL A 327 -4.57 -9.85 -1.89
N LEU A 328 -5.82 -10.23 -2.10
CA LEU A 328 -6.85 -9.45 -2.77
C LEU A 328 -7.91 -9.04 -1.76
N GLU A 329 -8.19 -7.77 -1.69
CA GLU A 329 -9.27 -7.17 -0.91
C GLU A 329 -10.47 -6.97 -1.85
N VAL A 330 -11.55 -7.72 -1.64
CA VAL A 330 -12.63 -7.84 -2.64
C VAL A 330 -13.99 -7.48 -2.04
N ARG A 331 -14.77 -6.70 -2.81
CA ARG A 331 -16.19 -6.43 -2.56
C ARG A 331 -17.00 -6.61 -3.83
N SER A 332 -18.19 -7.19 -3.71
CA SER A 332 -19.26 -6.99 -4.69
C SER A 332 -19.94 -5.65 -4.42
N ARG A 333 -20.43 -4.99 -5.46
CA ARG A 333 -21.00 -3.65 -5.35
C ARG A 333 -22.49 -3.69 -5.05
N ASP A 334 -23.30 -3.91 -6.05
CA ASP A 334 -24.74 -3.73 -5.96
C ASP A 334 -25.52 -5.05 -6.12
N VAL A 335 -24.92 -6.05 -6.77
CA VAL A 335 -25.52 -7.38 -6.98
C VAL A 335 -24.57 -8.49 -6.55
N PRO A 336 -25.09 -9.67 -6.17
CA PRO A 336 -24.25 -10.84 -5.95
C PRO A 336 -23.46 -11.20 -7.22
N PHE A 337 -22.17 -11.54 -7.02
CA PHE A 337 -21.31 -11.87 -8.15
C PHE A 337 -20.60 -13.20 -7.92
N VAL A 338 -20.57 -14.06 -8.94
CA VAL A 338 -19.86 -15.34 -8.86
C VAL A 338 -18.43 -15.18 -9.35
N LEU A 339 -17.46 -15.52 -8.50
CA LEU A 339 -16.06 -15.67 -8.88
C LEU A 339 -15.72 -17.14 -9.10
N GLU A 340 -14.92 -17.41 -10.13
CA GLU A 340 -14.45 -18.75 -10.46
C GLU A 340 -12.93 -18.88 -10.31
N HIS A 341 -12.46 -20.12 -10.06
CA HIS A 341 -11.03 -20.41 -10.02
C HIS A 341 -10.37 -20.09 -11.37
N GLY A 342 -9.24 -19.39 -11.33
CA GLY A 342 -8.51 -18.97 -12.54
C GLY A 342 -9.10 -17.76 -13.26
N GLN A 343 -10.18 -17.16 -12.74
CA GLN A 343 -10.71 -15.90 -13.29
C GLN A 343 -9.71 -14.77 -13.08
N THR A 344 -9.47 -13.97 -14.12
CA THR A 344 -8.62 -12.75 -14.00
C THR A 344 -9.28 -11.76 -13.04
N VAL A 345 -8.51 -11.27 -12.07
CA VAL A 345 -9.00 -10.37 -11.01
C VAL A 345 -8.22 -9.05 -10.93
N GLY A 346 -7.12 -8.95 -11.64
CA GLY A 346 -6.32 -7.72 -11.67
C GLY A 346 -5.15 -7.83 -12.64
N TRP A 347 -4.41 -6.73 -12.73
CA TRP A 347 -3.22 -6.60 -13.56
C TRP A 347 -2.09 -6.08 -12.71
N LEU A 348 -0.91 -6.71 -12.76
CA LEU A 348 0.30 -6.25 -12.10
C LEU A 348 1.17 -5.50 -13.11
N ARG A 349 1.27 -4.19 -12.94
CA ARG A 349 2.10 -3.31 -13.78
C ARG A 349 3.48 -3.19 -13.18
N TYR A 350 4.52 -3.41 -13.99
CA TYR A 350 5.90 -3.28 -13.59
C TYR A 350 6.48 -1.94 -14.02
N GLU A 351 7.15 -1.26 -13.09
CA GLU A 351 7.74 0.06 -13.27
C GLU A 351 9.23 0.01 -12.94
N ARG A 352 10.05 0.56 -13.84
CA ARG A 352 11.50 0.60 -13.66
C ARG A 352 11.87 1.56 -12.54
N LEU A 353 12.87 1.20 -11.73
CA LEU A 353 13.50 2.12 -10.78
C LEU A 353 14.43 3.11 -11.49
N ALA A 354 14.60 4.30 -10.89
CA ALA A 354 15.50 5.33 -11.38
C ALA A 354 17.00 4.98 -11.16
N ALA A 355 17.28 4.08 -10.22
CA ALA A 355 18.62 3.54 -9.93
C ALA A 355 18.47 2.16 -9.24
N ALA A 356 19.55 1.40 -9.20
CA ALA A 356 19.61 0.17 -8.40
C ALA A 356 19.34 0.50 -6.92
N PRO A 357 18.46 -0.23 -6.22
CA PRO A 357 18.11 0.08 -4.83
C PRO A 357 19.17 -0.44 -3.86
N ASP A 358 19.46 0.32 -2.80
CA ASP A 358 20.33 -0.11 -1.70
C ASP A 358 19.65 -1.14 -0.79
N ARG A 359 18.33 -1.24 -0.86
CA ARG A 359 17.52 -2.14 -0.02
C ARG A 359 16.43 -2.80 -0.84
N LEU A 360 16.19 -4.08 -0.54
CA LEU A 360 15.12 -4.87 -1.12
C LEU A 360 14.08 -5.22 -0.05
N TYR A 361 12.87 -5.48 -0.49
CA TYR A 361 11.81 -6.04 0.34
C TYR A 361 12.24 -7.43 0.84
N GLY A 362 12.03 -7.75 2.12
CA GLY A 362 12.45 -9.02 2.70
C GLY A 362 13.79 -8.98 3.43
N MET A 363 14.66 -8.00 3.19
CA MET A 363 15.90 -7.80 3.96
C MET A 363 15.58 -7.22 5.35
N PRO A 364 16.49 -7.19 6.35
CA PRO A 364 16.20 -7.12 7.80
C PRO A 364 15.34 -5.95 8.32
N LEU A 365 14.61 -5.27 7.48
CA LEU A 365 13.67 -4.20 7.83
C LEU A 365 12.29 -4.68 8.31
N GLY A 366 12.08 -6.00 8.48
CA GLY A 366 10.83 -6.53 9.01
C GLY A 366 9.65 -6.47 8.01
N SER A 367 9.86 -6.95 6.79
CA SER A 367 8.77 -7.17 5.83
C SER A 367 7.82 -8.25 6.34
N HIS A 368 6.52 -7.92 6.44
CA HIS A 368 5.52 -8.83 7.03
C HIS A 368 4.95 -9.86 6.05
N TYR A 369 5.19 -9.68 4.74
CA TYR A 369 4.45 -10.40 3.71
C TYR A 369 5.34 -11.11 2.68
N GLN A 370 6.63 -11.33 2.99
CA GLN A 370 7.52 -12.11 2.14
C GLN A 370 7.16 -13.61 2.24
N GLY A 371 7.03 -14.28 1.08
CA GLY A 371 6.65 -15.69 1.02
C GLY A 371 5.22 -15.98 1.46
N GLN A 372 4.34 -14.97 1.52
CA GLN A 372 2.97 -15.12 1.96
C GLN A 372 2.12 -15.95 0.98
N GLY A 373 1.16 -16.69 1.55
CA GLY A 373 -0.02 -17.20 0.89
C GLY A 373 -1.25 -16.34 1.20
N LEU A 374 -2.40 -16.97 1.43
CA LEU A 374 -3.60 -16.30 1.95
C LEU A 374 -3.36 -15.88 3.41
N GLN A 375 -3.20 -14.59 3.65
CA GLN A 375 -2.87 -14.04 4.96
C GLN A 375 -3.71 -12.80 5.28
N LEU A 376 -4.23 -12.72 6.50
CA LEU A 376 -4.92 -11.55 7.04
C LEU A 376 -3.94 -10.39 7.35
N GLY A 377 -4.47 -9.27 7.78
CA GLY A 377 -3.68 -8.12 8.22
C GLY A 377 -2.79 -8.47 9.42
N ARG A 378 -1.65 -7.78 9.55
CA ARG A 378 -0.66 -7.98 10.63
C ARG A 378 -1.21 -7.84 12.05
N GLN A 379 -2.41 -7.29 12.19
CA GLN A 379 -3.10 -7.11 13.48
C GLN A 379 -3.59 -8.44 14.05
N PHE A 380 -3.81 -9.41 13.18
CA PHE A 380 -4.35 -10.72 13.54
C PHE A 380 -3.22 -11.75 13.77
N LYS A 381 -3.43 -12.62 14.75
CA LYS A 381 -2.59 -13.81 14.96
C LYS A 381 -2.57 -14.69 13.73
N PRO A 382 -1.59 -15.58 13.57
CA PRO A 382 -1.63 -16.60 12.53
C PRO A 382 -2.95 -17.39 12.58
N ALA A 383 -3.57 -17.54 11.43
CA ALA A 383 -4.84 -18.27 11.35
C ALA A 383 -4.65 -19.76 11.70
N PRO A 384 -5.62 -20.38 12.39
CA PRO A 384 -5.59 -21.81 12.66
C PRO A 384 -5.56 -22.60 11.34
N ALA A 385 -5.13 -23.86 11.42
CA ALA A 385 -5.19 -24.77 10.28
C ALA A 385 -6.66 -25.23 10.08
N PHE A 386 -7.16 -25.13 8.85
CA PHE A 386 -8.48 -25.61 8.42
C PHE A 386 -8.35 -26.76 7.44
#